data_969dea950217b1fafc11991d87ca842d
#
_entry.id   969dea950217b1fafc11991d87ca842d
#
_cell.length_a   1.000
_cell.length_b   1.000
_cell.length_c   1.000
_cell.angle_alpha   90.00
_cell.angle_beta   90.00
_cell.angle_gamma   90.00
#
_symmetry.space_group_name_H-M   'P 1'
#
loop_
_entity.id
_entity.type
_entity.pdbx_description
1 polymer ?
#
loop_
_entity_poly.entity_id
_entity_poly.type
_entity_poly.pdbx_seq_one_letter_code
_entity_poly.pdbx_strand_id
1 'polypeptide(L)'
;MANPLIDSGRRNTIKLIANYALVTCGTGVLSACSKEAAPAFKSIDLTGADYAKNFALPDQNGQLRSLKDFSGKVVVVFFGFTQCPDVCPTAMAELAQIKKLLGADGDKLQAIFITVDPERDTPELLKAYMVNFDQNFLALRPTIDKLPDVAKDFKIYYKKVEGKTAGSYSMDHSAGSYVYDPKGQIRLYNRYGTGPEGLTSDIRLLLKGA
;
A
#
# COMPACT_ATOMS: atom_id res chain seq x y z
N MET A 1 100.88 14.51 5.34
CA MET A 1 100.08 15.70 5.03
C MET A 1 99.34 15.46 3.74
N ALA A 2 98.13 14.99 3.74
CA ALA A 2 97.36 14.87 2.53
C ALA A 2 95.88 14.99 2.95
N ASN A 3 95.25 15.93 2.34
CA ASN A 3 93.79 16.24 2.56
C ASN A 3 92.93 15.46 1.56
N PRO A 4 91.89 14.84 1.92
CA PRO A 4 90.91 14.35 0.98
C PRO A 4 89.61 15.10 1.14
N LEU A 5 89.28 15.93 0.20
CA LEU A 5 87.94 16.45 -0.06
C LEU A 5 87.51 15.89 -1.41
N ILE A 6 86.66 14.88 -1.45
CA ILE A 6 85.92 14.52 -2.64
C ILE A 6 84.64 13.84 -2.23
N ASP A 7 83.52 14.46 -2.59
CA ASP A 7 82.31 13.96 -3.14
C ASP A 7 81.31 13.31 -2.21
N SER A 8 80.40 14.15 -1.69
CA SER A 8 79.13 13.76 -1.09
C SER A 8 77.88 14.16 -1.91
N GLY A 9 78.11 14.62 -3.19
CA GLY A 9 77.07 15.23 -4.01
C GLY A 9 76.19 14.27 -4.86
N ARG A 10 76.53 13.01 -4.99
CA ARG A 10 75.88 12.09 -5.95
C ARG A 10 74.92 11.09 -5.36
N ARG A 11 74.77 11.00 -4.04
CA ARG A 11 73.91 9.99 -3.38
C ARG A 11 72.54 10.49 -3.00
N ASN A 12 72.28 11.78 -3.01
CA ASN A 12 70.99 12.34 -2.55
C ASN A 12 70.01 12.60 -3.67
N THR A 13 70.37 12.54 -4.95
CA THR A 13 69.45 12.81 -6.08
C THR A 13 68.66 11.60 -6.50
N ILE A 14 68.99 10.38 -6.11
CA ILE A 14 68.28 9.15 -6.49
C ILE A 14 67.17 8.81 -5.48
N LYS A 15 67.24 9.32 -4.24
CA LYS A 15 66.22 9.06 -3.22
C LYS A 15 65.00 9.95 -3.30
N LEU A 16 65.02 11.07 -4.06
CA LEU A 16 63.84 11.97 -4.17
C LEU A 16 62.90 11.59 -5.32
N ILE A 17 63.31 10.76 -6.26
CA ILE A 17 62.46 10.36 -7.40
C ILE A 17 61.61 9.11 -7.06
N ALA A 18 62.01 8.30 -6.06
CA ALA A 18 61.26 7.10 -5.66
C ALA A 18 60.06 7.39 -4.80
N ASN A 19 59.95 8.55 -4.16
CA ASN A 19 58.81 8.87 -3.27
C ASN A 19 57.68 9.64 -3.93
N TYR A 20 57.78 10.07 -5.19
CA TYR A 20 56.72 10.78 -5.92
C TYR A 20 55.82 9.85 -6.76
N ALA A 21 56.22 8.59 -6.95
CA ALA A 21 55.48 7.62 -7.77
C ALA A 21 54.48 6.79 -6.99
N LEU A 22 54.34 6.92 -5.64
CA LEU A 22 53.49 6.09 -4.81
C LEU A 22 52.24 6.80 -4.24
N VAL A 23 52.01 8.06 -4.58
CA VAL A 23 50.89 8.84 -4.02
C VAL A 23 49.73 9.05 -4.99
N THR A 24 49.83 8.61 -6.26
CA THR A 24 48.77 8.83 -7.27
C THR A 24 47.89 7.62 -7.57
N CYS A 25 47.94 6.53 -6.78
CA CYS A 25 47.13 5.35 -7.03
C CYS A 25 46.16 5.02 -5.86
N GLY A 26 45.49 6.02 -5.28
CA GLY A 26 44.67 5.86 -4.09
C GLY A 26 43.30 6.56 -4.06
N THR A 27 42.86 7.19 -5.18
CA THR A 27 41.48 7.68 -5.27
C THR A 27 40.63 6.72 -6.08
N GLY A 28 40.58 5.48 -5.65
CA GLY A 28 39.50 4.55 -6.03
C GLY A 28 38.19 5.11 -5.50
N VAL A 29 37.36 5.64 -6.40
CA VAL A 29 36.00 6.07 -6.16
C VAL A 29 35.23 4.84 -5.60
N LEU A 30 35.10 4.77 -4.30
CA LEU A 30 34.08 3.95 -3.64
C LEU A 30 32.73 4.62 -3.98
N SER A 31 32.22 4.36 -5.19
CA SER A 31 30.80 4.50 -5.50
C SER A 31 30.09 3.44 -4.67
N ALA A 32 29.87 3.75 -3.38
CA ALA A 32 28.93 3.05 -2.56
C ALA A 32 27.57 3.25 -3.25
N CYS A 33 27.12 2.26 -4.02
CA CYS A 33 25.70 2.09 -4.33
C CYS A 33 25.00 1.95 -2.97
N SER A 34 24.60 3.07 -2.38
CA SER A 34 23.61 3.05 -1.30
C SER A 34 22.32 2.55 -1.97
N LYS A 35 22.07 1.26 -1.86
CA LYS A 35 20.75 0.70 -2.14
C LYS A 35 19.82 1.44 -1.20
N GLU A 36 19.06 2.39 -1.74
CA GLU A 36 18.04 3.11 -0.99
C GLU A 36 17.19 2.05 -0.29
N ALA A 37 17.17 2.06 1.03
CA ALA A 37 16.43 1.05 1.79
C ALA A 37 14.97 1.12 1.32
N ALA A 38 14.41 -0.03 0.92
CA ALA A 38 13.02 -0.10 0.52
C ALA A 38 12.14 0.56 1.60
N PRO A 39 11.14 1.37 1.24
CA PRO A 39 10.31 2.08 2.19
C PRO A 39 9.68 1.09 3.17
N ALA A 40 9.86 1.34 4.47
CA ALA A 40 9.30 0.49 5.50
C ALA A 40 7.81 0.82 5.68
N PHE A 41 6.94 0.03 5.07
CA PHE A 41 5.49 0.12 5.27
C PHE A 41 5.10 -0.33 6.69
N LYS A 42 4.03 0.25 7.24
CA LYS A 42 3.41 -0.18 8.49
C LYS A 42 2.46 -1.37 8.28
N SER A 43 1.85 -1.42 7.11
CA SER A 43 1.03 -2.54 6.63
C SER A 43 1.91 -3.68 6.11
N ILE A 44 1.31 -4.85 5.90
CA ILE A 44 2.00 -6.01 5.33
C ILE A 44 2.24 -5.73 3.84
N ASP A 45 3.50 -5.84 3.40
CA ASP A 45 3.87 -5.69 1.99
C ASP A 45 3.41 -6.92 1.19
N LEU A 46 2.61 -6.68 0.15
CA LEU A 46 2.11 -7.66 -0.81
C LEU A 46 2.69 -7.44 -2.21
N THR A 47 3.75 -6.67 -2.35
CA THR A 47 4.35 -6.40 -3.66
C THR A 47 4.72 -7.71 -4.37
N GLY A 48 4.23 -7.87 -5.60
CA GLY A 48 4.45 -9.10 -6.38
C GLY A 48 3.45 -10.22 -6.11
N ALA A 49 2.44 -10.01 -5.26
CA ALA A 49 1.37 -11.00 -5.06
C ALA A 49 0.62 -11.29 -6.36
N ASP A 50 0.27 -12.57 -6.57
CA ASP A 50 -0.39 -13.06 -7.79
C ASP A 50 -1.91 -13.16 -7.69
N TYR A 51 -2.50 -12.64 -6.61
CA TYR A 51 -3.94 -12.63 -6.31
C TYR A 51 -4.45 -11.20 -6.10
N ALA A 52 -5.76 -11.01 -6.00
CA ALA A 52 -6.43 -9.73 -5.80
C ALA A 52 -5.99 -8.67 -6.84
N LYS A 53 -5.76 -9.09 -8.10
CA LYS A 53 -5.17 -8.22 -9.14
C LYS A 53 -6.16 -7.25 -9.75
N ASN A 54 -7.44 -7.56 -9.70
CA ASN A 54 -8.50 -6.73 -10.29
C ASN A 54 -9.87 -7.15 -9.77
N PHE A 55 -10.85 -6.33 -10.06
CA PHE A 55 -12.28 -6.63 -9.93
C PHE A 55 -13.03 -6.03 -11.13
N ALA A 56 -14.22 -6.54 -11.41
CA ALA A 56 -15.18 -5.97 -12.35
C ALA A 56 -16.57 -6.14 -11.75
N LEU A 57 -17.02 -5.15 -10.97
CA LEU A 57 -18.25 -5.22 -10.18
C LEU A 57 -19.07 -3.95 -10.34
N PRO A 58 -20.42 -4.04 -10.35
CA PRO A 58 -21.26 -2.85 -10.34
C PRO A 58 -21.17 -2.11 -9.00
N ASP A 59 -21.12 -0.78 -9.08
CA ASP A 59 -21.20 0.09 -7.90
C ASP A 59 -22.66 0.32 -7.47
N GLN A 60 -22.85 1.05 -6.37
CA GLN A 60 -24.18 1.40 -5.83
C GLN A 60 -25.05 2.24 -6.79
N ASN A 61 -24.52 2.70 -7.92
CA ASN A 61 -25.25 3.39 -8.96
C ASN A 61 -25.44 2.54 -10.23
N GLY A 62 -25.06 1.24 -10.16
CA GLY A 62 -25.14 0.30 -11.27
C GLY A 62 -24.02 0.43 -12.31
N GLN A 63 -23.02 1.29 -12.09
CA GLN A 63 -21.90 1.45 -13.00
C GLN A 63 -20.84 0.37 -12.75
N LEU A 64 -20.44 -0.36 -13.79
CA LEU A 64 -19.36 -1.34 -13.70
C LEU A 64 -18.04 -0.64 -13.40
N ARG A 65 -17.35 -1.08 -12.35
CA ARG A 65 -16.08 -0.55 -11.88
C ARG A 65 -14.98 -1.59 -11.91
N SER A 66 -13.78 -1.11 -12.20
CA SER A 66 -12.53 -1.87 -12.14
C SER A 66 -11.41 -1.00 -11.57
N LEU A 67 -10.25 -1.56 -11.24
CA LEU A 67 -9.11 -0.77 -10.78
C LEU A 67 -8.66 0.29 -11.78
N LYS A 68 -8.86 0.06 -13.09
CA LYS A 68 -8.50 1.02 -14.14
C LYS A 68 -9.24 2.35 -14.04
N ASP A 69 -10.46 2.35 -13.49
CA ASP A 69 -11.28 3.56 -13.31
C ASP A 69 -10.68 4.53 -12.27
N PHE A 70 -9.74 4.05 -11.47
CA PHE A 70 -9.09 4.78 -10.40
C PHE A 70 -7.60 5.03 -10.65
N SER A 71 -7.16 4.99 -11.91
CA SER A 71 -5.78 5.28 -12.29
C SER A 71 -5.32 6.62 -11.72
N GLY A 72 -4.12 6.68 -11.14
CA GLY A 72 -3.59 7.86 -10.47
C GLY A 72 -4.00 8.01 -9.00
N LYS A 73 -4.85 7.12 -8.47
CA LYS A 73 -5.26 7.10 -7.07
C LYS A 73 -4.73 5.86 -6.35
N VAL A 74 -4.48 6.00 -5.06
CA VAL A 74 -4.36 4.85 -4.16
C VAL A 74 -5.77 4.34 -3.88
N VAL A 75 -6.01 3.06 -4.12
CA VAL A 75 -7.30 2.42 -3.89
C VAL A 75 -7.22 1.54 -2.65
N VAL A 76 -8.15 1.71 -1.72
CA VAL A 76 -8.28 0.86 -0.54
C VAL A 76 -9.58 0.08 -0.62
N VAL A 77 -9.49 -1.24 -0.67
CA VAL A 77 -10.63 -2.16 -0.77
C VAL A 77 -10.86 -2.85 0.56
N PHE A 78 -12.04 -2.70 1.11
CA PHE A 78 -12.51 -3.35 2.33
C PHE A 78 -13.73 -4.22 2.03
N PHE A 79 -13.77 -5.43 2.60
CA PHE A 79 -14.91 -6.33 2.49
C PHE A 79 -15.74 -6.25 3.75
N GLY A 80 -17.07 -6.15 3.61
CA GLY A 80 -17.97 -5.99 4.74
C GLY A 80 -19.43 -6.14 4.37
N PHE A 81 -20.34 -5.75 5.27
CA PHE A 81 -21.78 -5.71 5.05
C PHE A 81 -22.41 -4.58 5.87
N THR A 82 -23.52 -4.02 5.38
CA THR A 82 -24.10 -2.80 5.98
C THR A 82 -24.66 -3.00 7.38
N GLN A 83 -25.09 -4.21 7.72
CA GLN A 83 -25.64 -4.54 9.04
C GLN A 83 -24.57 -4.98 10.06
N CYS A 84 -23.30 -4.81 9.75
CA CYS A 84 -22.21 -5.02 10.71
C CYS A 84 -22.27 -3.96 11.82
N PRO A 85 -22.34 -4.37 13.11
CA PRO A 85 -22.59 -3.41 14.18
C PRO A 85 -21.36 -2.59 14.59
N ASP A 86 -20.13 -2.98 14.19
CA ASP A 86 -18.89 -2.40 14.74
C ASP A 86 -17.77 -2.26 13.69
N VAL A 87 -17.18 -3.36 13.24
CA VAL A 87 -15.94 -3.35 12.43
C VAL A 87 -16.10 -2.59 11.12
N CYS A 88 -17.20 -2.80 10.38
CA CYS A 88 -17.36 -2.18 9.06
C CYS A 88 -17.56 -0.67 9.14
N PRO A 89 -18.46 -0.10 9.98
CA PRO A 89 -18.57 1.35 10.08
C PRO A 89 -17.30 1.98 10.64
N THR A 90 -16.60 1.34 11.58
CA THR A 90 -15.31 1.82 12.10
C THR A 90 -14.26 1.89 11.00
N ALA A 91 -14.09 0.83 10.19
CA ALA A 91 -13.12 0.81 9.09
C ALA A 91 -13.40 1.90 8.05
N MET A 92 -14.67 2.13 7.69
CA MET A 92 -15.05 3.16 6.73
C MET A 92 -14.86 4.57 7.30
N ALA A 93 -15.12 4.78 8.60
CA ALA A 93 -14.86 6.04 9.29
C ALA A 93 -13.35 6.33 9.38
N GLU A 94 -12.52 5.31 9.64
CA GLU A 94 -11.05 5.45 9.59
C GLU A 94 -10.57 5.87 8.19
N LEU A 95 -11.11 5.29 7.12
CA LEU A 95 -10.76 5.69 5.74
C LEU A 95 -11.17 7.14 5.45
N ALA A 96 -12.31 7.61 5.95
CA ALA A 96 -12.70 9.02 5.85
C ALA A 96 -11.76 9.94 6.66
N GLN A 97 -11.29 9.49 7.83
CA GLN A 97 -10.27 10.20 8.60
C GLN A 97 -8.93 10.25 7.87
N ILE A 98 -8.48 9.13 7.28
CA ILE A 98 -7.26 9.06 6.47
C ILE A 98 -7.32 10.05 5.31
N LYS A 99 -8.46 10.13 4.60
CA LYS A 99 -8.66 11.11 3.54
C LYS A 99 -8.43 12.53 4.03
N LYS A 100 -8.92 12.89 5.22
CA LYS A 100 -8.69 14.20 5.86
C LYS A 100 -7.21 14.40 6.23
N LEU A 101 -6.56 13.38 6.81
CA LEU A 101 -5.14 13.43 7.19
C LEU A 101 -4.20 13.57 5.98
N LEU A 102 -4.59 13.09 4.80
CA LEU A 102 -3.85 13.30 3.56
C LEU A 102 -3.88 14.76 3.08
N GLY A 103 -4.81 15.57 3.55
CA GLY A 103 -4.92 16.98 3.16
C GLY A 103 -5.15 17.17 1.67
N ALA A 104 -4.27 17.88 0.98
CA ALA A 104 -4.36 18.13 -0.46
C ALA A 104 -4.32 16.85 -1.32
N ASP A 105 -3.75 15.76 -0.80
CA ASP A 105 -3.70 14.47 -1.47
C ASP A 105 -4.94 13.59 -1.19
N GLY A 106 -5.89 14.06 -0.36
CA GLY A 106 -7.08 13.30 0.01
C GLY A 106 -7.92 12.82 -1.17
N ASP A 107 -8.01 13.61 -2.24
CA ASP A 107 -8.74 13.22 -3.46
C ASP A 107 -8.02 12.16 -4.31
N LYS A 108 -6.75 11.87 -3.98
CA LYS A 108 -5.98 10.75 -4.54
C LYS A 108 -6.22 9.43 -3.80
N LEU A 109 -7.04 9.42 -2.74
CA LEU A 109 -7.52 8.21 -2.08
C LEU A 109 -8.90 7.85 -2.59
N GLN A 110 -9.08 6.60 -3.04
CA GLN A 110 -10.37 6.00 -3.33
C GLN A 110 -10.63 4.85 -2.36
N ALA A 111 -11.62 4.99 -1.48
CA ALA A 111 -12.10 3.87 -0.67
C ALA A 111 -13.22 3.13 -1.41
N ILE A 112 -13.14 1.81 -1.37
CA ILE A 112 -14.08 0.88 -1.98
C ILE A 112 -14.52 -0.13 -0.92
N PHE A 113 -15.83 -0.21 -0.71
CA PHE A 113 -16.47 -1.23 0.09
C PHE A 113 -17.02 -2.32 -0.83
N ILE A 114 -16.67 -3.59 -0.64
CA ILE A 114 -17.26 -4.71 -1.39
C ILE A 114 -18.13 -5.51 -0.43
N THR A 115 -19.43 -5.58 -0.72
CA THR A 115 -20.33 -6.34 0.17
C THR A 115 -20.11 -7.84 0.07
N VAL A 116 -20.10 -8.50 1.22
CA VAL A 116 -20.14 -9.96 1.37
C VAL A 116 -21.55 -10.47 1.65
N ASP A 117 -22.54 -9.59 1.66
CA ASP A 117 -23.95 -9.92 1.88
C ASP A 117 -24.88 -9.29 0.83
N PRO A 118 -24.71 -9.66 -0.45
CA PRO A 118 -25.52 -9.10 -1.53
C PRO A 118 -27.00 -9.47 -1.43
N GLU A 119 -27.39 -10.41 -0.54
CA GLU A 119 -28.80 -10.71 -0.28
C GLU A 119 -29.53 -9.54 0.38
N ARG A 120 -28.92 -8.91 1.38
CA ARG A 120 -29.49 -7.78 2.14
C ARG A 120 -29.02 -6.43 1.66
N ASP A 121 -27.77 -6.33 1.19
CA ASP A 121 -27.15 -5.08 0.78
C ASP A 121 -27.61 -4.69 -0.65
N THR A 122 -28.77 -4.03 -0.76
CA THR A 122 -29.24 -3.51 -2.04
C THR A 122 -28.42 -2.29 -2.48
N PRO A 123 -28.41 -1.90 -3.78
CA PRO A 123 -27.74 -0.70 -4.24
C PRO A 123 -28.17 0.56 -3.47
N GLU A 124 -29.47 0.70 -3.16
CA GLU A 124 -30.02 1.83 -2.41
C GLU A 124 -29.48 1.87 -0.98
N LEU A 125 -29.43 0.71 -0.31
CA LEU A 125 -28.90 0.60 1.05
C LEU A 125 -27.39 0.90 1.08
N LEU A 126 -26.63 0.36 0.13
CA LEU A 126 -25.22 0.65 -0.01
C LEU A 126 -24.96 2.15 -0.26
N LYS A 127 -25.77 2.78 -1.11
CA LYS A 127 -25.68 4.22 -1.35
C LYS A 127 -25.95 5.03 -0.08
N ALA A 128 -27.01 4.70 0.63
CA ALA A 128 -27.36 5.35 1.91
C ALA A 128 -26.29 5.12 2.99
N TYR A 129 -25.64 3.96 2.98
CA TYR A 129 -24.57 3.64 3.91
C TYR A 129 -23.30 4.45 3.65
N MET A 130 -22.84 4.51 2.38
CA MET A 130 -21.56 5.14 2.02
C MET A 130 -21.54 6.64 2.25
N VAL A 131 -22.64 7.37 2.05
CA VAL A 131 -22.71 8.83 2.23
C VAL A 131 -22.45 9.27 3.68
N ASN A 132 -22.59 8.37 4.65
CA ASN A 132 -22.26 8.67 6.05
C ASN A 132 -20.76 8.84 6.30
N PHE A 133 -19.92 8.39 5.39
CA PHE A 133 -18.46 8.45 5.51
C PHE A 133 -17.84 9.48 4.55
N ASP A 134 -18.08 9.30 3.26
CA ASP A 134 -17.65 10.26 2.22
C ASP A 134 -18.49 10.04 0.95
N GLN A 135 -18.95 11.13 0.32
CA GLN A 135 -19.78 11.06 -0.89
C GLN A 135 -19.09 10.45 -2.11
N ASN A 136 -17.75 10.41 -2.11
CA ASN A 136 -16.94 9.86 -3.19
C ASN A 136 -16.53 8.39 -2.95
N PHE A 137 -16.84 7.84 -1.78
CA PHE A 137 -16.58 6.43 -1.50
C PHE A 137 -17.58 5.56 -2.26
N LEU A 138 -17.10 4.42 -2.75
CA LEU A 138 -17.92 3.52 -3.53
C LEU A 138 -18.18 2.22 -2.79
N ALA A 139 -19.38 1.69 -2.96
CA ALA A 139 -19.71 0.33 -2.57
C ALA A 139 -19.95 -0.51 -3.82
N LEU A 140 -19.29 -1.65 -3.92
CA LEU A 140 -19.45 -2.61 -5.02
C LEU A 140 -20.27 -3.81 -4.54
N ARG A 141 -21.17 -4.25 -5.40
CA ARG A 141 -22.06 -5.35 -5.10
C ARG A 141 -21.91 -6.48 -6.13
N PRO A 142 -21.15 -7.54 -5.80
CA PRO A 142 -21.20 -8.76 -6.61
C PRO A 142 -22.62 -9.34 -6.59
N THR A 143 -22.99 -10.09 -7.64
CA THR A 143 -24.17 -10.96 -7.56
C THR A 143 -23.88 -12.12 -6.61
N ILE A 144 -24.92 -12.79 -6.10
CA ILE A 144 -24.77 -13.90 -5.14
C ILE A 144 -23.90 -15.03 -5.72
N ASP A 145 -24.08 -15.34 -7.00
CA ASP A 145 -23.32 -16.35 -7.72
C ASP A 145 -21.86 -15.95 -8.00
N LYS A 146 -21.54 -14.65 -8.03
CA LYS A 146 -20.19 -14.14 -8.25
C LYS A 146 -19.38 -13.91 -6.97
N LEU A 147 -20.05 -13.77 -5.84
CA LEU A 147 -19.37 -13.54 -4.56
C LEU A 147 -18.32 -14.62 -4.22
N PRO A 148 -18.55 -15.93 -4.44
CA PRO A 148 -17.53 -16.95 -4.18
C PRO A 148 -16.27 -16.78 -5.02
N ASP A 149 -16.39 -16.40 -6.31
CA ASP A 149 -15.25 -16.14 -7.19
C ASP A 149 -14.45 -14.93 -6.69
N VAL A 150 -15.15 -13.83 -6.36
CA VAL A 150 -14.52 -12.62 -5.79
C VAL A 150 -13.78 -12.93 -4.49
N ALA A 151 -14.41 -13.69 -3.59
CA ALA A 151 -13.81 -14.08 -2.32
C ALA A 151 -12.55 -14.93 -2.52
N LYS A 152 -12.57 -15.85 -3.48
CA LYS A 152 -11.43 -16.68 -3.86
C LYS A 152 -10.30 -15.85 -4.45
N ASP A 153 -10.59 -14.92 -5.36
CA ASP A 153 -9.61 -14.06 -6.00
C ASP A 153 -8.89 -13.15 -5.00
N PHE A 154 -9.62 -12.68 -3.98
CA PHE A 154 -9.07 -11.84 -2.90
C PHE A 154 -8.56 -12.65 -1.70
N LYS A 155 -8.73 -13.98 -1.70
CA LYS A 155 -8.38 -14.86 -0.58
C LYS A 155 -9.02 -14.39 0.74
N ILE A 156 -10.25 -13.86 0.68
CA ILE A 156 -11.01 -13.49 1.87
C ILE A 156 -11.90 -14.65 2.31
N TYR A 157 -12.10 -14.72 3.62
CA TYR A 157 -13.10 -15.58 4.24
C TYR A 157 -14.40 -14.81 4.43
N TYR A 158 -15.53 -15.45 4.20
CA TYR A 158 -16.84 -14.99 4.63
C TYR A 158 -17.75 -16.18 4.93
N LYS A 159 -18.67 -16.01 5.89
CA LYS A 159 -19.61 -17.04 6.27
C LYS A 159 -20.86 -16.41 6.89
N LYS A 160 -22.04 -16.87 6.48
CA LYS A 160 -23.32 -16.57 7.12
C LYS A 160 -23.40 -17.31 8.45
N VAL A 161 -23.73 -16.60 9.52
CA VAL A 161 -23.86 -17.12 10.89
C VAL A 161 -25.27 -16.84 11.38
N GLU A 162 -26.02 -17.86 11.67
CA GLU A 162 -27.39 -17.74 12.16
C GLU A 162 -27.45 -16.96 13.47
N GLY A 163 -28.40 -16.06 13.55
CA GLY A 163 -28.68 -15.26 14.75
C GLY A 163 -29.56 -15.99 15.76
N LYS A 164 -29.79 -15.35 16.90
CA LYS A 164 -30.63 -15.90 17.98
C LYS A 164 -32.11 -15.91 17.64
N THR A 165 -32.54 -15.06 16.73
CA THR A 165 -33.97 -14.95 16.31
C THR A 165 -34.13 -15.63 14.96
N ALA A 166 -35.20 -16.38 14.77
CA ALA A 166 -35.50 -17.08 13.53
C ALA A 166 -35.43 -16.11 12.33
N GLY A 167 -34.66 -16.47 11.31
CA GLY A 167 -34.43 -15.65 10.11
C GLY A 167 -33.42 -14.51 10.26
N SER A 168 -32.88 -14.24 11.46
CA SER A 168 -31.80 -13.30 11.65
C SER A 168 -30.46 -13.98 11.41
N TYR A 169 -29.49 -13.22 10.87
CA TYR A 169 -28.12 -13.70 10.70
C TYR A 169 -27.11 -12.56 10.70
N SER A 170 -25.86 -12.89 10.93
CA SER A 170 -24.69 -12.03 10.75
C SER A 170 -23.74 -12.64 9.72
N MET A 171 -22.71 -11.90 9.33
CA MET A 171 -21.65 -12.39 8.46
C MET A 171 -20.31 -12.34 9.20
N ASP A 172 -19.65 -13.49 9.32
CA ASP A 172 -18.22 -13.52 9.66
C ASP A 172 -17.42 -13.27 8.39
N HIS A 173 -16.43 -12.39 8.45
CA HIS A 173 -15.57 -12.10 7.29
C HIS A 173 -14.18 -11.61 7.68
N SER A 174 -13.25 -11.65 6.71
CA SER A 174 -11.92 -11.05 6.86
C SER A 174 -12.03 -9.54 7.02
N ALA A 175 -11.38 -8.96 8.03
CA ALA A 175 -11.52 -7.56 8.42
C ALA A 175 -10.37 -6.64 7.95
N GLY A 176 -9.44 -7.12 7.16
CA GLY A 176 -8.35 -6.30 6.62
C GLY A 176 -8.68 -5.66 5.27
N SER A 177 -7.90 -4.65 4.90
CA SER A 177 -8.04 -3.91 3.65
C SER A 177 -6.89 -4.18 2.70
N TYR A 178 -7.19 -4.32 1.41
CA TYR A 178 -6.19 -4.37 0.34
C TYR A 178 -5.92 -2.97 -0.18
N VAL A 179 -4.64 -2.64 -0.38
CA VAL A 179 -4.22 -1.31 -0.84
C VAL A 179 -3.49 -1.44 -2.17
N TYR A 180 -3.94 -0.66 -3.14
CA TYR A 180 -3.37 -0.60 -4.48
C TYR A 180 -2.70 0.75 -4.71
N ASP A 181 -1.57 0.73 -5.41
CA ASP A 181 -0.87 1.95 -5.81
C ASP A 181 -1.59 2.69 -6.95
N PRO A 182 -1.13 3.91 -7.33
CA PRO A 182 -1.72 4.66 -8.43
C PRO A 182 -1.68 3.99 -9.81
N LYS A 183 -0.93 2.90 -9.96
CA LYS A 183 -0.86 2.07 -11.18
C LYS A 183 -1.87 0.91 -11.13
N GLY A 184 -2.63 0.78 -10.04
CA GLY A 184 -3.56 -0.32 -9.83
C GLY A 184 -2.88 -1.65 -9.47
N GLN A 185 -1.64 -1.62 -8.98
CA GLN A 185 -0.94 -2.81 -8.52
C GLN A 185 -1.20 -3.01 -7.04
N ILE A 186 -1.49 -4.26 -6.62
CA ILE A 186 -1.63 -4.58 -5.21
C ILE A 186 -0.29 -4.38 -4.51
N ARG A 187 -0.33 -3.66 -3.38
CA ARG A 187 0.88 -3.31 -2.65
C ARG A 187 0.84 -3.71 -1.18
N LEU A 188 -0.28 -3.51 -0.49
CA LEU A 188 -0.32 -3.70 0.95
C LEU A 188 -1.60 -4.42 1.39
N TYR A 189 -1.49 -5.10 2.53
CA TYR A 189 -2.63 -5.56 3.32
C TYR A 189 -2.60 -4.88 4.68
N ASN A 190 -3.56 -4.01 4.94
CA ASN A 190 -3.73 -3.31 6.20
C ASN A 190 -4.65 -4.09 7.12
N ARG A 191 -4.15 -4.51 8.29
CA ARG A 191 -4.96 -5.20 9.30
C ARG A 191 -5.91 -4.22 9.98
N TYR A 192 -7.11 -4.66 10.28
CA TYR A 192 -8.03 -3.90 11.11
C TYR A 192 -7.41 -3.58 12.48
N GLY A 193 -7.65 -2.38 13.00
CA GLY A 193 -7.17 -1.95 14.32
C GLY A 193 -5.72 -1.41 14.34
N THR A 194 -5.08 -1.20 13.17
CA THR A 194 -3.75 -0.54 13.11
C THR A 194 -3.82 0.98 13.27
N GLY A 195 -5.01 1.55 13.22
CA GLY A 195 -5.24 2.99 13.30
C GLY A 195 -4.97 3.75 11.99
N PRO A 196 -5.51 4.96 11.86
CA PRO A 196 -5.46 5.72 10.61
C PRO A 196 -4.07 6.28 10.29
N GLU A 197 -3.20 6.54 11.27
CA GLU A 197 -1.89 7.16 11.07
C GLU A 197 -0.93 6.25 10.28
N GLY A 198 -0.93 4.96 10.61
CA GLY A 198 -0.08 3.97 9.95
C GLY A 198 -0.40 3.87 8.46
N LEU A 199 -1.67 3.68 8.13
CA LEU A 199 -2.12 3.58 6.74
C LEU A 199 -2.00 4.93 6.00
N THR A 200 -2.18 6.07 6.66
CA THR A 200 -1.91 7.39 6.07
C THR A 200 -0.45 7.53 5.65
N SER A 201 0.49 7.08 6.51
CA SER A 201 1.93 7.07 6.18
C SER A 201 2.21 6.21 4.95
N ASP A 202 1.66 5.01 4.90
CA ASP A 202 1.83 4.07 3.79
C ASP A 202 1.28 4.62 2.47
N ILE A 203 0.08 5.21 2.50
CA ILE A 203 -0.53 5.85 1.33
C ILE A 203 0.34 6.98 0.79
N ARG A 204 0.93 7.81 1.68
CA ARG A 204 1.87 8.86 1.25
C ARG A 204 3.10 8.31 0.55
N LEU A 205 3.63 7.16 1.00
CA LEU A 205 4.74 6.48 0.33
C LEU A 205 4.32 5.99 -1.07
N LEU A 206 3.16 5.33 -1.18
CA LEU A 206 2.63 4.85 -2.47
C LEU A 206 2.37 5.99 -3.46
N LEU A 207 1.86 7.14 -2.99
CA LEU A 207 1.66 8.33 -3.83
C LEU A 207 2.97 8.94 -4.33
N LYS A 208 4.08 8.72 -3.62
CA LYS A 208 5.44 9.13 -4.04
C LYS A 208 6.14 8.11 -4.93
N GLY A 209 5.50 6.97 -5.21
CA GLY A 209 6.04 5.93 -6.11
C GLY A 209 6.88 4.84 -5.43
N ALA A 210 6.74 4.69 -4.11
CA ALA A 210 7.40 3.64 -3.34
C ALA A 210 6.95 2.25 -3.75
#